data_c141ed88409522d85eae044a01313b01
#
_entry.id   c141ed88409522d85eae044a01313b01
#
_cell.length_a   1.000
_cell.length_b   1.000
_cell.length_c   1.000
_cell.angle_alpha   90.00
_cell.angle_beta   90.00
_cell.angle_gamma   90.00
#
_symmetry.space_group_name_H-M   'P 1'
#
loop_
_entity.id
_entity.type
_entity.pdbx_description
1 polymer ?
#
loop_
_entity_poly.entity_id
_entity_poly.type
_entity_poly.pdbx_seq_one_letter_code
_entity_poly.pdbx_strand_id
1 'polypeptide(L)'
;MPKPDPAERLRAMLRIRRFEERCILLSKAAEFPGHYHVYIGQEATAVAACAALGAADFVFSTWRNHGHLLARGAAPDRMMAEI
;
A
#
# COMPACT_ATOMS: atom_id res chain seq x y z
N MET A 1 18.54 1.88 -13.55
CA MET A 1 17.14 1.47 -13.43
C MET A 1 16.22 2.45 -14.12
N PRO A 2 15.35 1.98 -15.01
CA PRO A 2 14.36 2.90 -15.59
C PRO A 2 13.42 3.38 -14.47
N LYS A 3 13.16 4.67 -14.47
CA LYS A 3 12.19 5.23 -13.53
C LYS A 3 10.79 4.91 -14.05
N PRO A 4 9.83 4.51 -13.17
CA PRO A 4 8.45 4.40 -13.59
C PRO A 4 7.98 5.73 -14.16
N ASP A 5 7.15 5.71 -15.19
CA ASP A 5 6.61 6.94 -15.72
C ASP A 5 5.57 7.52 -14.74
N PRO A 6 5.20 8.81 -14.89
CA PRO A 6 4.25 9.43 -13.98
C PRO A 6 2.88 8.72 -13.91
N ALA A 7 2.44 8.14 -15.03
CA ALA A 7 1.16 7.42 -15.06
C ALA A 7 1.22 6.15 -14.23
N GLU A 8 2.34 5.42 -14.28
CA GLU A 8 2.53 4.22 -13.46
C GLU A 8 2.59 4.57 -11.98
N ARG A 9 3.25 5.66 -11.63
CA ARG A 9 3.31 6.13 -10.25
C ARG A 9 1.94 6.51 -9.74
N LEU A 10 1.17 7.22 -10.54
CA LEU A 10 -0.20 7.59 -10.18
C LEU A 10 -1.07 6.34 -9.99
N ARG A 11 -0.94 5.36 -10.88
CA ARG A 11 -1.67 4.11 -10.78
C ARG A 11 -1.33 3.36 -9.47
N ALA A 12 -0.05 3.34 -9.12
CA ALA A 12 0.38 2.72 -7.87
C ALA A 12 -0.19 3.45 -6.65
N MET A 13 -0.19 4.79 -6.67
CA MET A 13 -0.79 5.58 -5.60
C MET A 13 -2.29 5.36 -5.48
N LEU A 14 -3.00 5.28 -6.62
CA LEU A 14 -4.43 5.01 -6.63
C LEU A 14 -4.74 3.60 -6.11
N ARG A 15 -3.91 2.62 -6.41
CA ARG A 15 -4.07 1.27 -5.88
C ARG A 15 -4.02 1.29 -4.35
N ILE A 16 -3.07 2.01 -3.76
CA ILE A 16 -2.97 2.14 -2.31
C ILE A 16 -4.23 2.82 -1.76
N ARG A 17 -4.65 3.92 -2.37
CA ARG A 17 -5.83 4.67 -1.93
C ARG A 17 -7.08 3.81 -1.98
N ARG A 18 -7.31 3.10 -3.07
CA ARG A 18 -8.48 2.23 -3.22
C ARG A 18 -8.48 1.08 -2.23
N PHE A 19 -7.32 0.48 -1.99
CA PHE A 19 -7.19 -0.56 -0.99
C PHE A 19 -7.59 -0.04 0.39
N GLU A 20 -7.05 1.12 0.78
CA GLU A 20 -7.33 1.69 2.10
C GLU A 20 -8.80 2.12 2.24
N GLU A 21 -9.39 2.69 1.20
CA GLU A 21 -10.80 3.04 1.20
C GLU A 21 -11.67 1.81 1.41
N ARG A 22 -11.32 0.70 0.78
CA ARG A 22 -12.06 -0.56 0.95
C ARG A 22 -11.90 -1.10 2.36
N CYS A 23 -10.70 -1.00 2.93
CA CYS A 23 -10.46 -1.39 4.32
C CYS A 23 -11.32 -0.59 5.29
N ILE A 24 -11.45 0.71 5.07
CA ILE A 24 -12.31 1.56 5.90
C ILE A 24 -13.76 1.09 5.85
N LEU A 25 -14.28 0.81 4.65
CA LEU A 25 -15.64 0.34 4.49
C LEU A 25 -15.89 -0.98 5.19
N LEU A 26 -14.96 -1.93 5.06
CA LEU A 26 -15.06 -3.24 5.70
C LEU A 26 -14.95 -3.15 7.21
N SER A 27 -14.11 -2.24 7.71
CA SER A 27 -13.99 -1.99 9.14
C SER A 27 -15.30 -1.43 9.72
N LYS A 28 -15.93 -0.49 9.01
CA LYS A 28 -17.22 0.07 9.44
C LYS A 28 -18.33 -0.98 9.44
N ALA A 29 -18.24 -1.96 8.53
CA ALA A 29 -19.18 -3.07 8.48
C ALA A 29 -18.87 -4.17 9.50
N ALA A 30 -17.84 -3.96 10.35
CA ALA A 30 -17.38 -4.90 11.38
C ALA A 30 -16.93 -6.25 10.82
N GLU A 31 -16.41 -6.26 9.59
CA GLU A 31 -15.88 -7.47 8.96
C GLU A 31 -14.43 -7.74 9.35
N PHE A 32 -13.73 -6.74 9.87
CA PHE A 32 -12.36 -6.89 10.37
C PHE A 32 -12.35 -6.88 11.89
N PRO A 33 -11.73 -7.88 12.54
CA PRO A 33 -11.50 -7.81 13.98
C PRO A 33 -10.29 -6.93 14.28
N GLY A 34 -10.32 -6.21 15.39
CA GLY A 34 -9.20 -5.42 15.88
C GLY A 34 -9.02 -4.08 15.19
N HIS A 35 -7.82 -3.54 15.31
CA HIS A 35 -7.45 -2.22 14.79
C HIS A 35 -6.50 -2.31 13.61
N TYR A 36 -6.59 -1.34 12.70
CA TYR A 36 -5.60 -1.18 11.64
C TYR A 36 -5.35 0.31 11.43
N HIS A 37 -4.20 0.62 10.82
CA HIS A 37 -3.80 1.99 10.53
C HIS A 37 -3.79 2.22 9.02
N VAL A 38 -4.56 3.23 8.56
CA VAL A 38 -4.67 3.52 7.14
C VAL A 38 -3.46 4.30 6.62
N TYR A 39 -3.19 4.13 5.34
CA TYR A 39 -2.09 4.80 4.66
C TYR A 39 -2.55 5.97 3.79
N ILE A 40 -3.82 6.35 3.87
CA ILE A 40 -4.38 7.44 3.07
C ILE A 40 -3.65 8.76 3.37
N GLY A 41 -3.24 9.45 2.31
CA GLY A 41 -2.48 10.68 2.41
C GLY A 41 -0.97 10.48 2.33
N GLN A 42 -0.48 9.25 2.38
CA GLN A 42 0.95 8.95 2.35
C GLN A 42 1.36 8.11 1.13
N GLU A 43 0.49 8.00 0.13
CA GLU A 43 0.71 7.15 -1.03
C GLU A 43 1.96 7.55 -1.82
N ALA A 44 2.20 8.85 -1.98
CA ALA A 44 3.36 9.34 -2.70
C ALA A 44 4.66 8.94 -2.01
N THR A 45 4.69 8.95 -0.67
CA THR A 45 5.87 8.57 0.10
C THR A 45 6.22 7.11 -0.17
N ALA A 46 5.25 6.21 -0.09
CA ALA A 46 5.48 4.79 -0.34
C ALA A 46 5.91 4.51 -1.77
N VAL A 47 5.20 5.09 -2.74
CA VAL A 47 5.48 4.83 -4.15
C VAL A 47 6.84 5.40 -4.57
N ALA A 48 7.16 6.62 -4.16
CA ALA A 48 8.42 7.25 -4.51
C ALA A 48 9.61 6.53 -3.87
N ALA A 49 9.51 6.19 -2.59
CA ALA A 49 10.57 5.50 -1.88
C ALA A 49 10.82 4.10 -2.48
N CYS A 50 9.76 3.34 -2.72
CA CYS A 50 9.89 2.00 -3.27
C CYS A 50 10.33 2.00 -4.74
N ALA A 51 10.00 3.04 -5.51
CA ALA A 51 10.45 3.18 -6.88
C ALA A 51 11.98 3.34 -6.98
N ALA A 52 12.61 3.84 -5.92
CA ALA A 52 14.06 4.01 -5.86
C ALA A 52 14.80 2.72 -5.47
N LEU A 53 14.07 1.67 -5.09
CA LEU A 53 14.66 0.43 -4.60
C LEU A 53 14.72 -0.64 -5.67
N GLY A 54 15.72 -1.51 -5.57
CA GLY A 54 15.79 -2.72 -6.38
C GLY A 54 15.06 -3.88 -5.73
N ALA A 55 14.82 -4.94 -6.49
CA ALA A 55 14.09 -6.11 -6.01
C ALA A 55 14.79 -6.81 -4.85
N ALA A 56 16.11 -6.69 -4.76
CA ALA A 56 16.91 -7.31 -3.72
C ALA A 56 17.04 -6.46 -2.45
N ASP A 57 16.55 -5.22 -2.48
CA ASP A 57 16.63 -4.33 -1.33
C ASP A 57 15.58 -4.69 -0.28
N PHE A 58 15.96 -4.52 0.98
CA PHE A 58 15.06 -4.77 2.10
C PHE A 58 14.32 -3.50 2.50
N VAL A 59 13.09 -3.66 2.98
CA VAL A 59 12.28 -2.57 3.52
C VAL A 59 11.90 -2.92 4.95
N PHE A 60 12.27 -2.05 5.89
CA PHE A 60 11.80 -2.11 7.27
C PHE A 60 10.67 -1.10 7.41
N SER A 61 9.57 -1.50 8.00
CA SER A 61 8.36 -0.69 8.03
C SER A 61 7.76 -0.64 9.42
N THR A 62 6.67 0.10 9.55
CA THR A 62 5.94 0.28 10.80
C THR A 62 4.58 -0.43 10.71
N TRP A 63 3.73 -0.23 11.72
CA TRP A 63 2.36 -0.75 11.69
C TRP A 63 1.50 -0.10 10.60
N ARG A 64 1.93 1.04 10.05
CA ARG A 64 1.26 1.73 8.94
C ARG A 64 1.97 1.34 7.64
N ASN A 65 1.84 0.08 7.27
CA ASN A 65 2.70 -0.53 6.24
C ASN A 65 1.98 -0.98 4.96
N HIS A 66 0.68 -0.80 4.84
CA HIS A 66 -0.05 -1.26 3.66
C HIS A 66 0.50 -0.66 2.37
N GLY A 67 0.80 0.65 2.39
CA GLY A 67 1.37 1.32 1.22
C GLY A 67 2.72 0.75 0.81
N HIS A 68 3.58 0.44 1.77
CA HIS A 68 4.89 -0.16 1.49
C HIS A 68 4.74 -1.54 0.85
N LEU A 69 3.84 -2.36 1.38
CA LEU A 69 3.61 -3.70 0.83
C LEU A 69 3.06 -3.63 -0.59
N LEU A 70 2.06 -2.79 -0.83
CA LEU A 70 1.46 -2.64 -2.15
C LEU A 70 2.46 -2.07 -3.16
N ALA A 71 3.26 -1.08 -2.75
CA ALA A 71 4.28 -0.49 -3.61
C ALA A 71 5.38 -1.49 -3.96
N ARG A 72 5.61 -2.50 -3.12
CA ARG A 72 6.57 -3.59 -3.36
C ARG A 72 5.95 -4.75 -4.15
N GLY A 73 4.69 -4.66 -4.53
CA GLY A 73 4.04 -5.63 -5.39
C GLY A 73 3.20 -6.70 -4.70
N ALA A 74 2.88 -6.51 -3.42
CA ALA A 74 2.01 -7.45 -2.71
C ALA A 74 0.61 -7.45 -3.32
N ALA A 75 -0.03 -8.63 -3.35
CA ALA A 75 -1.37 -8.77 -3.91
C ALA A 75 -2.41 -8.23 -2.94
N PRO A 76 -3.27 -7.27 -3.35
CA PRO A 76 -4.24 -6.64 -2.44
C PRO A 76 -5.22 -7.63 -1.81
N ASP A 77 -5.66 -8.65 -2.54
CA ASP A 77 -6.60 -9.64 -2.03
C ASP A 77 -5.98 -10.46 -0.90
N ARG A 78 -4.70 -10.82 -1.03
CA ARG A 78 -4.00 -11.55 0.02
C ARG A 78 -3.78 -10.70 1.26
N MET A 79 -3.45 -9.43 1.06
CA MET A 79 -3.30 -8.48 2.17
C MET A 79 -4.62 -8.32 2.91
N MET A 80 -5.73 -8.22 2.18
CA MET A 80 -7.04 -8.06 2.78
C MET A 80 -7.45 -9.30 3.59
N ALA A 81 -7.08 -10.49 3.13
CA ALA A 81 -7.35 -11.73 3.84
C ALA A 81 -6.59 -11.86 5.16
N GLU A 82 -5.46 -11.16 5.29
CA GLU A 82 -4.64 -11.16 6.51
C GLU A 82 -5.19 -10.24 7.60
N ILE A 83 -6.00 -9.27 7.24
CA ILE A 83 -6.61 -8.34 8.19
C ILE A 83 -7.84 -8.99 8.90
#